data_7adc4681b42ca045edded5bdd3bddc2c
#
_entry.id   7adc4681b42ca045edded5bdd3bddc2c
#
_cell.length_a   1.000
_cell.length_b   1.000
_cell.length_c   1.000
_cell.angle_alpha   90.00
_cell.angle_beta   90.00
_cell.angle_gamma   90.00
#
_symmetry.space_group_name_H-M   'P 1'
#
loop_
_entity.id
_entity.type
_entity.pdbx_description
1 polymer ?
#
loop_
_entity_poly.entity_id
_entity_poly.type
_entity_poly.pdbx_seq_one_letter_code
_entity_poly.pdbx_strand_id
1 'polypeptide(L)'
;MKSLKNLLSLGVAAALGIATFASTASAEAPSDVKEIKAIQDRGVLRVGVKNDVVGFSVKDPLSGEYTGFEDTLATLIAKEIGEDVEVEFTAVTAATRSELIDSGDLDCVLATFTITPERKKNWDFSTPYYQDAVSVLVENKSEIHHLKDLLGKTVGVSSGSTSAKALVQAMIDNKILDGKNFNADKFDPATWTEGVKFHQFDNYPAISTALAANEVQAFCVDKSILNIYKTPSRVFIDEKFAPQEYGVVTKKGSGLSAFIDGLIKKWLADGTFEKLIKENNL
;
A
#
# COMPACT_ATOMS: atom_id res chain seq x y z
N MET A 1 -76.00 -2.49 51.04
CA MET A 1 -76.71 -3.17 49.91
C MET A 1 -75.66 -3.39 48.81
N LYS A 2 -75.42 -4.68 48.51
CA LYS A 2 -75.18 -5.30 47.20
C LYS A 2 -74.27 -4.58 46.25
N SER A 3 -73.23 -5.14 45.58
CA SER A 3 -73.01 -6.51 45.11
C SER A 3 -71.68 -6.48 44.34
N LEU A 4 -70.80 -7.34 44.64
CA LEU A 4 -70.32 -8.49 43.84
C LEU A 4 -69.57 -8.24 42.51
N LYS A 5 -68.33 -8.75 42.48
CA LYS A 5 -67.73 -9.56 41.43
C LYS A 5 -67.23 -8.81 40.18
N ASN A 6 -65.92 -8.91 39.75
CA ASN A 6 -65.26 -10.13 39.28
C ASN A 6 -63.80 -9.96 39.19
N LEU A 7 -63.07 -11.00 39.53
CA LEU A 7 -61.69 -11.27 39.20
C LEU A 7 -61.51 -11.36 37.67
N LEU A 8 -60.47 -10.78 37.15
CA LEU A 8 -59.75 -11.32 35.98
C LEU A 8 -58.24 -11.07 36.16
N SER A 9 -57.58 -12.16 36.43
CA SER A 9 -56.13 -12.28 36.43
C SER A 9 -55.61 -12.19 34.99
N LEU A 10 -54.77 -11.20 34.68
CA LEU A 10 -53.93 -11.24 33.50
C LEU A 10 -52.48 -11.44 33.94
N GLY A 11 -52.01 -12.64 33.69
CA GLY A 11 -50.60 -13.00 33.83
C GLY A 11 -49.74 -12.21 32.84
N VAL A 12 -48.81 -11.46 33.38
CA VAL A 12 -47.72 -10.87 32.60
C VAL A 12 -46.63 -11.94 32.44
N ALA A 13 -46.59 -12.57 31.28
CA ALA A 13 -45.49 -13.41 30.91
C ALA A 13 -44.26 -12.50 30.60
N ALA A 14 -43.29 -12.47 31.52
CA ALA A 14 -41.99 -11.89 31.29
C ALA A 14 -41.26 -12.76 30.27
N ALA A 15 -41.22 -12.34 29.02
CA ALA A 15 -40.33 -12.89 28.00
C ALA A 15 -38.91 -12.45 28.33
N LEU A 16 -38.11 -13.32 28.97
CA LEU A 16 -36.65 -13.17 28.99
C LEU A 16 -36.17 -13.31 27.55
N GLY A 17 -35.91 -12.20 26.90
CA GLY A 17 -35.09 -12.15 25.68
C GLY A 17 -33.70 -12.56 25.99
N ILE A 18 -33.32 -13.80 25.71
CA ILE A 18 -31.93 -14.24 25.66
C ILE A 18 -31.34 -13.54 24.44
N ALA A 19 -30.64 -12.44 24.68
CA ALA A 19 -29.73 -11.86 23.68
C ALA A 19 -28.60 -12.89 23.47
N THR A 20 -28.72 -13.70 22.45
CA THR A 20 -27.63 -14.48 21.92
C THR A 20 -26.62 -13.47 21.37
N PHE A 21 -25.58 -13.16 22.15
CA PHE A 21 -24.35 -12.59 21.60
C PHE A 21 -23.84 -13.62 20.59
N ALA A 22 -24.04 -13.34 19.32
CA ALA A 22 -23.32 -14.02 18.26
C ALA A 22 -21.84 -13.70 18.49
N SER A 23 -21.15 -14.62 19.17
CA SER A 23 -19.71 -14.67 19.13
C SER A 23 -19.33 -14.76 17.65
N THR A 24 -18.79 -13.70 17.10
CA THR A 24 -18.09 -13.78 15.81
C THR A 24 -16.85 -14.63 16.08
N ALA A 25 -17.03 -15.95 15.93
CA ALA A 25 -15.89 -16.85 15.90
C ALA A 25 -14.96 -16.31 14.81
N SER A 26 -13.77 -15.87 15.19
CA SER A 26 -12.67 -15.67 14.27
C SER A 26 -12.54 -17.00 13.51
N ALA A 27 -12.75 -16.99 12.22
CA ALA A 27 -12.59 -18.20 11.44
C ALA A 27 -11.11 -18.57 11.55
N GLU A 28 -10.84 -19.70 12.19
CA GLU A 28 -9.48 -20.23 12.29
C GLU A 28 -8.88 -20.33 10.89
N ALA A 29 -7.61 -19.93 10.75
CA ALA A 29 -6.94 -19.94 9.45
C ALA A 29 -6.97 -21.37 8.87
N PRO A 30 -7.27 -21.55 7.57
CA PRO A 30 -7.43 -22.87 6.98
C PRO A 30 -6.10 -23.64 7.03
N SER A 31 -6.01 -24.60 7.94
CA SER A 31 -4.80 -25.43 8.16
C SER A 31 -4.51 -26.43 7.03
N ASP A 32 -5.43 -26.57 6.07
CA ASP A 32 -5.26 -27.36 4.85
C ASP A 32 -4.51 -26.61 3.75
N VAL A 33 -4.33 -25.28 3.90
CA VAL A 33 -3.51 -24.48 2.99
C VAL A 33 -2.04 -24.64 3.34
N LYS A 34 -1.27 -25.23 2.43
CA LYS A 34 0.15 -25.59 2.63
C LYS A 34 1.00 -24.42 3.13
N GLU A 35 0.82 -23.22 2.56
CA GLU A 35 1.60 -22.06 2.91
C GLU A 35 1.25 -21.55 4.32
N ILE A 36 -0.03 -21.56 4.69
CA ILE A 36 -0.50 -21.19 6.02
C ILE A 36 0.05 -22.15 7.06
N LYS A 37 -0.08 -23.46 6.78
CA LYS A 37 0.50 -24.47 7.68
C LYS A 37 2.01 -24.32 7.85
N ALA A 38 2.75 -24.04 6.79
CA ALA A 38 4.19 -23.80 6.86
C ALA A 38 4.56 -22.58 7.71
N ILE A 39 3.73 -21.51 7.69
CA ILE A 39 3.90 -20.34 8.54
C ILE A 39 3.59 -20.70 10.00
N GLN A 40 2.49 -21.42 10.26
CA GLN A 40 2.13 -21.90 11.61
C GLN A 40 3.21 -22.81 12.21
N ASP A 41 3.71 -23.79 11.44
CA ASP A 41 4.76 -24.73 11.87
C ASP A 41 6.08 -24.01 12.17
N ARG A 42 6.38 -22.91 11.48
CA ARG A 42 7.57 -22.07 11.70
C ARG A 42 7.37 -21.04 12.81
N GLY A 43 6.13 -20.67 13.12
CA GLY A 43 5.77 -19.61 14.06
C GLY A 43 6.07 -18.18 13.57
N VAL A 44 6.36 -17.98 12.29
CA VAL A 44 6.80 -16.68 11.74
C VAL A 44 6.21 -16.44 10.35
N LEU A 45 5.62 -15.26 10.16
CA LEU A 45 5.26 -14.68 8.86
C LEU A 45 6.38 -13.74 8.39
N ARG A 46 7.01 -14.05 7.25
CA ARG A 46 8.10 -13.24 6.67
C ARG A 46 7.53 -12.20 5.71
N VAL A 47 7.70 -10.93 6.05
CA VAL A 47 7.05 -9.82 5.35
C VAL A 47 8.06 -8.82 4.83
N GLY A 48 7.98 -8.51 3.53
CA GLY A 48 8.70 -7.40 2.94
C GLY A 48 7.97 -6.08 3.13
N VAL A 49 8.62 -5.11 3.77
CA VAL A 49 8.07 -3.76 4.01
C VAL A 49 9.07 -2.69 3.61
N LYS A 50 8.60 -1.46 3.44
CA LYS A 50 9.49 -0.31 3.32
C LYS A 50 10.17 -0.02 4.67
N ASN A 51 11.26 0.74 4.65
CA ASN A 51 11.92 1.20 5.87
C ASN A 51 12.06 2.72 5.95
N ASP A 52 11.54 3.43 4.95
CA ASP A 52 11.75 4.86 4.71
C ASP A 52 10.47 5.63 4.34
N VAL A 53 9.28 5.02 4.52
CA VAL A 53 8.00 5.63 4.13
C VAL A 53 7.13 5.90 5.35
N VAL A 54 7.24 7.12 5.88
CA VAL A 54 6.48 7.56 7.06
C VAL A 54 4.97 7.39 6.82
N GLY A 55 4.28 6.86 7.83
CA GLY A 55 2.87 6.52 7.78
C GLY A 55 2.61 5.09 7.28
N PHE A 56 3.41 4.57 6.33
CA PHE A 56 3.27 3.20 5.84
C PHE A 56 4.18 2.21 6.56
N SER A 57 5.49 2.39 6.48
CA SER A 57 6.48 1.57 7.18
C SER A 57 7.81 2.32 7.30
N VAL A 58 8.28 2.50 8.52
CA VAL A 58 9.55 3.11 8.86
C VAL A 58 10.28 2.25 9.87
N LYS A 59 11.57 2.05 9.63
CA LYS A 59 12.44 1.40 10.60
C LYS A 59 13.12 2.43 11.49
N ASP A 60 12.92 2.35 12.79
CA ASP A 60 13.67 3.16 13.75
C ASP A 60 15.14 2.75 13.74
N PRO A 61 16.09 3.68 13.51
CA PRO A 61 17.50 3.34 13.39
C PRO A 61 18.16 2.95 14.73
N LEU A 62 17.52 3.25 15.87
CA LEU A 62 18.05 2.97 17.20
C LEU A 62 17.52 1.64 17.75
N SER A 63 16.19 1.46 17.72
CA SER A 63 15.55 0.24 18.22
C SER A 63 15.54 -0.89 17.18
N GLY A 64 15.57 -0.54 15.89
CA GLY A 64 15.38 -1.48 14.79
C GLY A 64 13.93 -1.87 14.56
N GLU A 65 13.00 -1.30 15.32
CA GLU A 65 11.57 -1.58 15.20
C GLU A 65 10.96 -0.93 13.95
N TYR A 66 9.99 -1.64 13.36
CA TYR A 66 9.20 -1.13 12.26
C TYR A 66 7.86 -0.60 12.76
N THR A 67 7.45 0.56 12.27
CA THR A 67 6.19 1.20 12.65
C THR A 67 5.50 1.84 11.46
N GLY A 68 4.19 1.62 11.35
CA GLY A 68 3.35 2.20 10.33
C GLY A 68 2.12 1.37 10.02
N PHE A 69 1.35 1.83 9.07
CA PHE A 69 0.12 1.20 8.64
C PHE A 69 0.35 -0.23 8.09
N GLU A 70 1.35 -0.40 7.22
CA GLU A 70 1.67 -1.69 6.60
C GLU A 70 2.24 -2.68 7.61
N ASP A 71 3.00 -2.20 8.60
CA ASP A 71 3.55 -3.04 9.68
C ASP A 71 2.44 -3.54 10.61
N THR A 72 1.50 -2.66 10.95
CA THR A 72 0.32 -3.02 11.74
C THR A 72 -0.55 -4.02 10.99
N LEU A 73 -0.76 -3.80 9.69
CA LEU A 73 -1.53 -4.71 8.83
C LEU A 73 -0.90 -6.10 8.75
N ALA A 74 0.43 -6.17 8.59
CA ALA A 74 1.18 -7.43 8.61
C ALA A 74 1.02 -8.17 9.94
N THR A 75 1.07 -7.44 11.06
CA THR A 75 0.85 -8.00 12.39
C THR A 75 -0.56 -8.56 12.57
N LEU A 76 -1.57 -7.88 12.03
CA LEU A 76 -2.95 -8.38 12.04
C LEU A 76 -3.10 -9.65 11.19
N ILE A 77 -2.46 -9.70 10.01
CA ILE A 77 -2.46 -10.90 9.16
C ILE A 77 -1.82 -12.09 9.92
N ALA A 78 -0.68 -11.87 10.57
CA ALA A 78 0.02 -12.91 11.32
C ALA A 78 -0.87 -13.48 12.44
N LYS A 79 -1.56 -12.64 13.20
CA LYS A 79 -2.49 -13.06 14.26
C LYS A 79 -3.68 -13.87 13.73
N GLU A 80 -4.20 -13.56 12.56
CA GLU A 80 -5.28 -14.34 11.93
C GLU A 80 -4.76 -15.69 11.37
N ILE A 81 -3.44 -15.82 11.09
CA ILE A 81 -2.82 -17.11 10.76
C ILE A 81 -2.65 -17.98 11.99
N GLY A 82 -2.27 -17.40 13.14
CA GLY A 82 -2.15 -18.08 14.42
C GLY A 82 -1.75 -17.09 15.53
N GLU A 83 -2.29 -17.30 16.75
CA GLU A 83 -2.06 -16.38 17.88
C GLU A 83 -0.57 -16.26 18.25
N ASP A 84 0.21 -17.33 18.05
CA ASP A 84 1.64 -17.40 18.35
C ASP A 84 2.54 -17.09 17.12
N VAL A 85 1.95 -16.68 15.99
CA VAL A 85 2.71 -16.33 14.78
C VAL A 85 3.24 -14.90 14.90
N GLU A 86 4.55 -14.76 14.93
CA GLU A 86 5.25 -13.49 14.93
C GLU A 86 5.48 -12.98 13.49
N VAL A 87 5.83 -11.71 13.34
CA VAL A 87 6.21 -11.12 12.04
C VAL A 87 7.71 -10.89 12.01
N GLU A 88 8.36 -11.38 10.95
CA GLU A 88 9.73 -11.03 10.60
C GLU A 88 9.72 -10.04 9.44
N PHE A 89 10.09 -8.79 9.72
CA PHE A 89 10.16 -7.73 8.73
C PHE A 89 11.50 -7.69 7.99
N THR A 90 11.44 -7.67 6.68
CA THR A 90 12.59 -7.45 5.79
C THR A 90 12.41 -6.15 5.03
N ALA A 91 13.40 -5.24 5.13
CA ALA A 91 13.41 -4.00 4.36
C ALA A 91 13.52 -4.28 2.87
N VAL A 92 12.60 -3.71 2.08
CA VAL A 92 12.61 -3.83 0.63
C VAL A 92 12.51 -2.47 -0.06
N THR A 93 13.07 -2.40 -1.26
CA THR A 93 12.87 -1.29 -2.20
C THR A 93 11.81 -1.66 -3.25
N ALA A 94 11.42 -0.71 -4.08
CA ALA A 94 10.52 -1.02 -5.19
C ALA A 94 11.18 -1.96 -6.23
N ALA A 95 12.51 -1.98 -6.31
CA ALA A 95 13.26 -2.87 -7.20
C ALA A 95 13.41 -4.29 -6.63
N THR A 96 13.65 -4.45 -5.31
CA THR A 96 14.03 -5.74 -4.72
C THR A 96 12.86 -6.60 -4.24
N ARG A 97 11.72 -5.98 -3.91
CA ARG A 97 10.56 -6.66 -3.29
C ARG A 97 10.02 -7.84 -4.10
N SER A 98 10.10 -7.76 -5.43
CA SER A 98 9.61 -8.83 -6.32
C SER A 98 10.50 -10.06 -6.30
N GLU A 99 11.81 -9.88 -6.32
CA GLU A 99 12.78 -10.97 -6.32
C GLU A 99 12.70 -11.80 -5.04
N LEU A 100 12.48 -11.15 -3.90
CA LEU A 100 12.36 -11.81 -2.59
C LEU A 100 11.06 -12.63 -2.44
N ILE A 101 9.98 -12.23 -3.13
CA ILE A 101 8.77 -13.07 -3.25
C ILE A 101 9.02 -14.26 -4.15
N ASP A 102 9.69 -14.06 -5.28
CA ASP A 102 9.96 -15.12 -6.27
C ASP A 102 10.90 -16.19 -5.72
N SER A 103 11.94 -15.79 -4.97
CA SER A 103 12.86 -16.70 -4.28
C SER A 103 12.18 -17.49 -3.15
N GLY A 104 11.08 -16.97 -2.58
CA GLY A 104 10.42 -17.54 -1.41
C GLY A 104 11.09 -17.16 -0.08
N ASP A 105 11.95 -16.13 -0.09
CA ASP A 105 12.49 -15.54 1.14
C ASP A 105 11.41 -14.80 1.93
N LEU A 106 10.38 -14.28 1.24
CA LEU A 106 9.20 -13.65 1.81
C LEU A 106 7.95 -14.46 1.53
N ASP A 107 7.03 -14.46 2.50
CA ASP A 107 5.70 -15.04 2.35
C ASP A 107 4.75 -14.03 1.68
N CYS A 108 4.87 -12.75 2.02
CA CYS A 108 4.12 -11.65 1.41
C CYS A 108 4.90 -10.32 1.45
N VAL A 109 4.41 -9.34 0.69
CA VAL A 109 4.96 -7.97 0.64
C VAL A 109 3.85 -6.96 0.86
N LEU A 110 4.07 -6.04 1.82
CA LEU A 110 3.28 -4.85 2.10
C LEU A 110 4.23 -3.64 2.01
N ALA A 111 4.38 -3.08 0.82
CA ALA A 111 5.44 -2.09 0.56
C ALA A 111 5.02 -1.06 -0.50
N THR A 112 3.85 -0.40 -0.29
CA THR A 112 3.26 0.54 -1.25
C THR A 112 3.26 -0.06 -2.68
N PHE A 113 2.83 -1.33 -2.79
CA PHE A 113 2.98 -2.08 -4.03
C PHE A 113 1.75 -1.89 -4.92
N THR A 114 1.89 -1.02 -5.91
CA THR A 114 0.82 -0.70 -6.85
C THR A 114 0.40 -1.92 -7.64
N ILE A 115 -0.88 -2.19 -7.64
CA ILE A 115 -1.55 -3.20 -8.45
C ILE A 115 -1.54 -2.73 -9.91
N THR A 116 -0.96 -3.52 -10.81
CA THR A 116 -1.05 -3.28 -12.26
C THR A 116 -1.37 -4.58 -13.02
N PRO A 117 -1.96 -4.48 -14.23
CA PRO A 117 -2.21 -5.67 -15.05
C PRO A 117 -0.94 -6.49 -15.34
N GLU A 118 0.21 -5.80 -15.56
CA GLU A 118 1.49 -6.45 -15.82
C GLU A 118 1.96 -7.24 -14.58
N ARG A 119 1.89 -6.62 -13.40
CA ARG A 119 2.29 -7.24 -12.14
C ARG A 119 1.42 -8.43 -11.78
N LYS A 120 0.11 -8.35 -12.04
CA LYS A 120 -0.85 -9.46 -11.83
C LYS A 120 -0.55 -10.71 -12.67
N LYS A 121 0.22 -10.60 -13.75
CA LYS A 121 0.67 -11.77 -14.52
C LYS A 121 1.63 -12.65 -13.71
N ASN A 122 2.46 -12.03 -12.85
CA ASN A 122 3.55 -12.69 -12.13
C ASN A 122 3.24 -12.96 -10.66
N TRP A 123 2.42 -12.12 -10.02
CA TRP A 123 2.10 -12.20 -8.58
C TRP A 123 0.59 -12.12 -8.35
N ASP A 124 0.15 -12.64 -7.21
CA ASP A 124 -1.20 -12.41 -6.74
C ASP A 124 -1.23 -11.17 -5.83
N PHE A 125 -2.32 -10.42 -5.97
CA PHE A 125 -2.58 -9.22 -5.18
C PHE A 125 -3.90 -9.36 -4.43
N SER A 126 -3.96 -8.85 -3.23
CA SER A 126 -5.22 -8.66 -2.51
C SER A 126 -6.09 -7.58 -3.18
N THR A 127 -7.32 -7.46 -2.72
CA THR A 127 -8.11 -6.23 -2.86
C THR A 127 -7.28 -5.04 -2.38
N PRO A 128 -7.37 -3.86 -3.03
CA PRO A 128 -6.61 -2.68 -2.61
C PRO A 128 -6.90 -2.31 -1.16
N TYR A 129 -5.85 -2.09 -0.37
CA TYR A 129 -5.96 -1.59 1.01
C TYR A 129 -5.78 -0.08 1.12
N TYR A 130 -5.21 0.57 0.10
CA TYR A 130 -5.00 2.02 0.06
C TYR A 130 -5.06 2.53 -1.37
N GLN A 131 -5.50 3.79 -1.53
CA GLN A 131 -5.52 4.49 -2.82
C GLN A 131 -4.72 5.78 -2.74
N ASP A 132 -3.82 5.96 -3.67
CA ASP A 132 -2.99 7.16 -3.84
C ASP A 132 -3.04 7.65 -5.30
N ALA A 133 -2.22 8.61 -5.64
CA ALA A 133 -2.00 9.06 -7.01
C ALA A 133 -0.56 9.54 -7.17
N VAL A 134 0.03 9.36 -8.33
CA VAL A 134 1.35 9.91 -8.65
C VAL A 134 1.29 11.43 -8.68
N SER A 135 2.33 12.06 -8.16
CA SER A 135 2.52 13.52 -8.19
C SER A 135 3.99 13.85 -8.41
N VAL A 136 4.30 15.13 -8.50
CA VAL A 136 5.66 15.62 -8.67
C VAL A 136 5.94 16.72 -7.65
N LEU A 137 7.06 16.60 -6.97
CA LEU A 137 7.59 17.60 -6.03
C LEU A 137 8.78 18.31 -6.66
N VAL A 138 8.81 19.63 -6.56
CA VAL A 138 9.86 20.47 -7.13
C VAL A 138 10.29 21.55 -6.14
N GLU A 139 11.50 22.12 -6.34
CA GLU A 139 11.91 23.29 -5.57
C GLU A 139 11.08 24.53 -6.00
N ASN A 140 10.63 25.35 -5.06
CA ASN A 140 9.83 26.56 -5.34
C ASN A 140 10.47 27.49 -6.38
N LYS A 141 11.82 27.56 -6.36
CA LYS A 141 12.60 28.41 -7.25
C LYS A 141 12.73 27.87 -8.68
N SER A 142 12.19 26.67 -8.96
CA SER A 142 12.39 26.01 -10.26
C SER A 142 11.48 26.52 -11.37
N GLU A 143 10.46 27.32 -11.04
CA GLU A 143 9.40 27.79 -11.97
C GLU A 143 8.64 26.65 -12.69
N ILE A 144 8.67 25.44 -12.11
CA ILE A 144 7.95 24.26 -12.59
C ILE A 144 6.64 24.20 -11.80
N HIS A 145 5.49 24.40 -12.48
CA HIS A 145 4.17 24.39 -11.87
C HIS A 145 3.25 23.35 -12.48
N HIS A 146 3.51 22.96 -13.73
CA HIS A 146 2.68 22.07 -14.52
C HIS A 146 3.50 20.97 -15.18
N LEU A 147 2.84 19.88 -15.60
CA LEU A 147 3.47 18.78 -16.36
C LEU A 147 4.27 19.26 -17.57
N LYS A 148 3.77 20.27 -18.29
CA LYS A 148 4.43 20.84 -19.47
C LYS A 148 5.78 21.48 -19.16
N ASP A 149 5.98 22.00 -17.93
CA ASP A 149 7.20 22.68 -17.51
C ASP A 149 8.34 21.69 -17.24
N LEU A 150 8.00 20.38 -17.21
CA LEU A 150 8.97 19.29 -17.09
C LEU A 150 9.73 19.00 -18.41
N LEU A 151 9.28 19.57 -19.54
CA LEU A 151 9.96 19.36 -20.82
C LEU A 151 11.43 19.77 -20.75
N GLY A 152 12.31 18.87 -21.19
CA GLY A 152 13.76 19.04 -21.15
C GLY A 152 14.39 18.83 -19.74
N LYS A 153 13.62 18.48 -18.72
CA LYS A 153 14.12 18.29 -17.35
C LYS A 153 14.51 16.84 -17.10
N THR A 154 15.33 16.66 -16.06
CA THR A 154 15.61 15.34 -15.48
C THR A 154 14.75 15.14 -14.25
N VAL A 155 14.03 14.03 -14.21
CA VAL A 155 13.11 13.66 -13.14
C VAL A 155 13.67 12.49 -12.35
N GLY A 156 13.80 12.66 -11.04
CA GLY A 156 14.17 11.59 -10.11
C GLY A 156 12.99 10.67 -9.84
N VAL A 157 13.21 9.36 -9.98
CA VAL A 157 12.21 8.31 -9.71
C VAL A 157 12.86 7.15 -8.97
N SER A 158 12.07 6.35 -8.27
CA SER A 158 12.56 5.11 -7.65
C SER A 158 12.64 3.99 -8.67
N SER A 159 13.77 3.27 -8.71
CA SER A 159 13.97 2.07 -9.51
C SER A 159 12.85 1.04 -9.23
N GLY A 160 12.28 0.44 -10.28
CA GLY A 160 11.20 -0.55 -10.16
C GLY A 160 9.81 0.02 -9.78
N SER A 161 9.67 1.36 -9.67
CA SER A 161 8.37 2.01 -9.45
C SER A 161 7.58 2.16 -10.76
N THR A 162 6.31 2.53 -10.64
CA THR A 162 5.42 2.86 -11.78
C THR A 162 5.56 4.32 -12.21
N SER A 163 6.26 5.15 -11.44
CA SER A 163 6.18 6.61 -11.52
C SER A 163 6.66 7.18 -12.85
N ALA A 164 7.77 6.68 -13.39
CA ALA A 164 8.31 7.16 -14.67
C ALA A 164 7.33 6.90 -15.83
N LYS A 165 6.80 5.66 -15.91
CA LYS A 165 5.80 5.28 -16.93
C LYS A 165 4.53 6.10 -16.79
N ALA A 166 4.07 6.30 -15.56
CA ALA A 166 2.89 7.08 -15.25
C ALA A 166 3.04 8.56 -15.67
N LEU A 167 4.22 9.16 -15.42
CA LEU A 167 4.50 10.52 -15.83
C LEU A 167 4.46 10.68 -17.35
N VAL A 168 5.12 9.80 -18.09
CA VAL A 168 5.10 9.85 -19.57
C VAL A 168 3.68 9.68 -20.10
N GLN A 169 2.92 8.72 -19.57
CA GLN A 169 1.51 8.55 -19.95
C GLN A 169 0.69 9.80 -19.67
N ALA A 170 0.85 10.42 -18.51
CA ALA A 170 0.16 11.66 -18.17
C ALA A 170 0.53 12.81 -19.12
N MET A 171 1.79 12.92 -19.53
CA MET A 171 2.20 13.93 -20.52
C MET A 171 1.59 13.68 -21.90
N ILE A 172 1.40 12.42 -22.29
CA ILE A 172 0.72 12.04 -23.54
C ILE A 172 -0.77 12.38 -23.45
N ASP A 173 -1.44 11.97 -22.37
CA ASP A 173 -2.87 12.21 -22.15
C ASP A 173 -3.21 13.71 -22.16
N ASN A 174 -2.29 14.54 -21.64
CA ASN A 174 -2.38 16.00 -21.66
C ASN A 174 -1.86 16.64 -22.96
N LYS A 175 -1.53 15.84 -23.99
CA LYS A 175 -1.06 16.31 -25.32
C LYS A 175 0.23 17.14 -25.25
N ILE A 176 1.07 16.90 -24.25
CA ILE A 176 2.40 17.49 -24.11
C ILE A 176 3.41 16.70 -24.96
N LEU A 177 3.23 15.37 -25.01
CA LEU A 177 3.96 14.45 -25.88
C LEU A 177 3.00 13.82 -26.91
N ASP A 178 3.49 13.46 -28.09
CA ASP A 178 2.66 12.85 -29.14
C ASP A 178 2.45 11.33 -28.96
N GLY A 179 3.24 10.70 -28.10
CA GLY A 179 3.13 9.29 -27.74
C GLY A 179 3.55 8.28 -28.82
N LYS A 180 4.04 8.71 -29.96
CA LYS A 180 4.37 7.80 -31.09
C LYS A 180 5.43 6.75 -30.72
N ASN A 181 6.37 7.13 -29.87
CA ASN A 181 7.46 6.26 -29.44
C ASN A 181 7.21 5.59 -28.09
N PHE A 182 6.06 5.86 -27.46
CA PHE A 182 5.71 5.28 -26.18
C PHE A 182 5.04 3.91 -26.35
N ASN A 183 5.66 2.90 -25.78
CA ASN A 183 5.08 1.56 -25.65
C ASN A 183 5.09 1.16 -24.17
N ALA A 184 3.92 1.11 -23.56
CA ALA A 184 3.76 0.84 -22.15
C ALA A 184 4.35 -0.51 -21.69
N ASP A 185 4.33 -1.53 -22.54
CA ASP A 185 4.86 -2.88 -22.24
C ASP A 185 6.39 -2.96 -22.35
N LYS A 186 7.00 -2.03 -23.08
CA LYS A 186 8.45 -1.99 -23.34
C LYS A 186 9.11 -0.73 -22.80
N PHE A 187 8.37 0.04 -21.99
CA PHE A 187 8.89 1.29 -21.42
C PHE A 187 10.02 1.01 -20.45
N ASP A 188 11.17 1.63 -20.72
CA ASP A 188 12.33 1.62 -19.82
C ASP A 188 12.76 3.06 -19.52
N PRO A 189 12.65 3.51 -18.25
CA PRO A 189 13.03 4.86 -17.87
C PRO A 189 14.53 5.14 -18.07
N ALA A 190 15.40 4.12 -18.11
CA ALA A 190 16.83 4.30 -18.32
C ALA A 190 17.16 4.75 -19.74
N THR A 191 16.35 4.36 -20.71
CA THR A 191 16.55 4.65 -22.13
C THR A 191 15.62 5.74 -22.68
N TRP A 192 14.62 6.14 -21.90
CA TRP A 192 13.66 7.17 -22.32
C TRP A 192 14.26 8.56 -22.33
N THR A 193 14.08 9.30 -23.43
CA THR A 193 14.64 10.65 -23.60
C THR A 193 13.66 11.66 -24.21
N GLU A 194 12.45 11.21 -24.60
CA GLU A 194 11.48 12.10 -25.24
C GLU A 194 10.77 12.96 -24.21
N GLY A 195 10.96 14.25 -24.31
CA GLY A 195 10.36 15.26 -23.45
C GLY A 195 10.99 15.38 -22.07
N VAL A 196 11.26 14.29 -21.39
CA VAL A 196 11.91 14.23 -20.09
C VAL A 196 12.96 13.13 -20.04
N LYS A 197 13.93 13.27 -19.13
CA LYS A 197 14.88 12.19 -18.79
C LYS A 197 14.60 11.71 -17.38
N PHE A 198 14.91 10.45 -17.11
CA PHE A 198 14.79 9.90 -15.77
C PHE A 198 16.16 9.58 -15.17
N HIS A 199 16.31 9.91 -13.89
CA HIS A 199 17.38 9.39 -13.06
C HIS A 199 16.76 8.48 -12.01
N GLN A 200 17.14 7.22 -12.02
CA GLN A 200 16.61 6.20 -11.12
C GLN A 200 17.47 6.09 -9.87
N PHE A 201 16.80 5.98 -8.72
CA PHE A 201 17.42 5.85 -7.39
C PHE A 201 16.85 4.64 -6.66
N ASP A 202 17.62 4.06 -5.77
CA ASP A 202 17.21 2.89 -4.99
C ASP A 202 16.23 3.22 -3.86
N ASN A 203 16.29 4.46 -3.33
CA ASN A 203 15.45 4.91 -2.21
C ASN A 203 15.02 6.37 -2.36
N TYR A 204 13.99 6.76 -1.64
CA TYR A 204 13.41 8.11 -1.72
C TYR A 204 14.30 9.21 -1.10
N PRO A 205 15.01 8.99 0.03
CA PRO A 205 15.95 9.98 0.56
C PRO A 205 17.02 10.41 -0.45
N ALA A 206 17.54 9.49 -1.26
CA ALA A 206 18.51 9.80 -2.30
C ALA A 206 17.93 10.74 -3.38
N ILE A 207 16.66 10.51 -3.80
CA ILE A 207 15.98 11.40 -4.75
C ILE A 207 15.81 12.81 -4.14
N SER A 208 15.40 12.87 -2.88
CA SER A 208 15.23 14.14 -2.16
C SER A 208 16.55 14.94 -2.07
N THR A 209 17.67 14.24 -1.84
CA THR A 209 19.01 14.85 -1.83
C THR A 209 19.41 15.35 -3.23
N ALA A 210 19.20 14.55 -4.26
CA ALA A 210 19.46 14.92 -5.65
C ALA A 210 18.63 16.14 -6.11
N LEU A 211 17.36 16.23 -5.66
CA LEU A 211 16.50 17.39 -5.89
C LEU A 211 17.07 18.66 -5.23
N ALA A 212 17.50 18.56 -3.96
CA ALA A 212 18.13 19.68 -3.26
C ALA A 212 19.44 20.15 -3.91
N ALA A 213 20.22 19.20 -4.43
CA ALA A 213 21.47 19.47 -5.15
C ALA A 213 21.25 19.93 -6.61
N ASN A 214 20.00 19.97 -7.09
CA ASN A 214 19.65 20.25 -8.49
C ASN A 214 20.26 19.26 -9.51
N GLU A 215 20.58 18.05 -9.08
CA GLU A 215 20.98 16.95 -9.97
C GLU A 215 19.77 16.45 -10.76
N VAL A 216 18.57 16.48 -10.13
CA VAL A 216 17.27 16.33 -10.77
C VAL A 216 16.42 17.57 -10.50
N GLN A 217 15.54 17.95 -11.43
CA GLN A 217 14.70 19.15 -11.30
C GLN A 217 13.33 18.83 -10.72
N ALA A 218 12.97 17.55 -10.64
CA ALA A 218 11.71 17.09 -10.12
C ALA A 218 11.86 15.72 -9.46
N PHE A 219 11.03 15.46 -8.44
CA PHE A 219 10.90 14.17 -7.76
C PHE A 219 9.50 13.64 -8.02
N CYS A 220 9.38 12.55 -8.77
CA CYS A 220 8.10 11.95 -9.15
C CYS A 220 7.90 10.61 -8.47
N VAL A 221 6.87 10.52 -7.64
CA VAL A 221 6.39 9.30 -6.96
C VAL A 221 4.97 9.53 -6.43
N ASP A 222 4.41 8.58 -5.75
CA ASP A 222 3.08 8.66 -5.15
C ASP A 222 3.01 9.79 -4.10
N LYS A 223 1.90 10.50 -4.07
CA LYS A 223 1.77 11.75 -3.32
C LYS A 223 1.92 11.57 -1.82
N SER A 224 1.40 10.50 -1.26
CA SER A 224 1.56 10.19 0.18
C SER A 224 3.03 10.08 0.56
N ILE A 225 3.85 9.44 -0.29
CA ILE A 225 5.30 9.33 -0.11
C ILE A 225 5.98 10.71 -0.22
N LEU A 226 5.59 11.53 -1.20
CA LEU A 226 6.16 12.86 -1.39
C LEU A 226 5.87 13.83 -0.22
N ASN A 227 4.77 13.62 0.50
CA ASN A 227 4.36 14.51 1.59
C ASN A 227 5.44 14.68 2.66
N ILE A 228 6.23 13.63 2.95
CA ILE A 228 7.30 13.69 3.94
C ILE A 228 8.53 14.48 3.46
N TYR A 229 8.67 14.65 2.15
CA TYR A 229 9.76 15.43 1.52
C TYR A 229 9.36 16.87 1.21
N LYS A 230 8.09 17.22 1.46
CA LYS A 230 7.62 18.59 1.32
C LYS A 230 8.21 19.46 2.43
N THR A 231 8.87 20.53 2.05
CA THR A 231 9.45 21.55 2.92
C THR A 231 8.92 22.93 2.52
N PRO A 232 9.18 24.00 3.29
CA PRO A 232 8.82 25.36 2.85
C PRO A 232 9.45 25.78 1.51
N SER A 233 10.56 25.15 1.09
CA SER A 233 11.20 25.42 -0.20
C SER A 233 10.71 24.54 -1.35
N ARG A 234 9.75 23.64 -1.11
CA ARG A 234 9.25 22.69 -2.12
C ARG A 234 7.75 22.74 -2.27
N VAL A 235 7.30 22.59 -3.51
CA VAL A 235 5.87 22.54 -3.87
C VAL A 235 5.57 21.36 -4.76
N PHE A 236 4.32 20.91 -4.71
CA PHE A 236 3.79 20.03 -5.73
C PHE A 236 3.45 20.81 -6.99
N ILE A 237 3.59 20.20 -8.15
CA ILE A 237 2.92 20.69 -9.35
C ILE A 237 1.40 20.56 -9.19
N ASP A 238 0.65 21.29 -10.03
CA ASP A 238 -0.80 21.37 -9.86
C ASP A 238 -1.52 20.05 -10.18
N GLU A 239 -0.97 19.26 -11.10
CA GLU A 239 -1.60 18.01 -11.54
C GLU A 239 -1.27 16.85 -10.61
N LYS A 240 -2.28 16.02 -10.38
CA LYS A 240 -2.17 14.64 -9.88
C LYS A 240 -2.59 13.73 -11.01
N PHE A 241 -1.91 12.60 -11.15
CA PHE A 241 -2.19 11.67 -12.25
C PHE A 241 -1.97 10.23 -11.80
N ALA A 242 -2.41 9.27 -12.62
CA ALA A 242 -2.23 7.85 -12.43
C ALA A 242 -2.58 7.37 -11.01
N PRO A 243 -3.86 7.08 -10.73
CA PRO A 243 -4.27 6.47 -9.46
C PRO A 243 -3.41 5.24 -9.13
N GLN A 244 -3.03 5.10 -7.87
CA GLN A 244 -2.20 4.01 -7.36
C GLN A 244 -2.99 3.23 -6.33
N GLU A 245 -3.33 1.99 -6.63
CA GLU A 245 -3.99 1.08 -5.70
C GLU A 245 -2.93 0.15 -5.11
N TYR A 246 -2.75 0.16 -3.78
CA TYR A 246 -1.79 -0.71 -3.10
C TYR A 246 -2.47 -2.00 -2.66
N GLY A 247 -1.83 -3.14 -2.93
CA GLY A 247 -2.29 -4.45 -2.50
C GLY A 247 -1.19 -5.24 -1.79
N VAL A 248 -1.60 -6.17 -0.95
CA VAL A 248 -0.69 -7.19 -0.40
C VAL A 248 -0.33 -8.15 -1.50
N VAL A 249 0.95 -8.43 -1.65
CA VAL A 249 1.49 -9.27 -2.72
C VAL A 249 1.96 -10.59 -2.17
N THR A 250 1.61 -11.65 -2.87
CA THR A 250 2.08 -13.02 -2.60
C THR A 250 2.56 -13.67 -3.89
N LYS A 251 3.28 -14.78 -3.76
CA LYS A 251 3.70 -15.57 -4.91
C LYS A 251 2.47 -16.03 -5.72
N LYS A 252 2.60 -16.03 -7.03
CA LYS A 252 1.53 -16.45 -7.93
C LYS A 252 1.02 -17.85 -7.63
N GLY A 253 -0.30 -17.99 -7.47
CA GLY A 253 -0.95 -19.26 -7.16
C GLY A 253 -0.76 -19.75 -5.72
N SER A 254 -0.27 -18.89 -4.81
CA SER A 254 -0.16 -19.22 -3.39
C SER A 254 -1.55 -19.32 -2.73
N GLY A 255 -1.77 -20.35 -1.93
CA GLY A 255 -2.99 -20.48 -1.11
C GLY A 255 -3.13 -19.36 -0.07
N LEU A 256 -2.02 -18.72 0.33
CA LEU A 256 -2.02 -17.57 1.22
C LEU A 256 -2.74 -16.35 0.60
N SER A 257 -2.74 -16.23 -0.75
CA SER A 257 -3.35 -15.10 -1.46
C SER A 257 -4.83 -14.94 -1.17
N ALA A 258 -5.59 -16.03 -1.27
CA ALA A 258 -7.04 -16.01 -1.04
C ALA A 258 -7.39 -15.72 0.42
N PHE A 259 -6.59 -16.23 1.35
CA PHE A 259 -6.76 -15.99 2.78
C PHE A 259 -6.54 -14.50 3.10
N ILE A 260 -5.41 -13.92 2.67
CA ILE A 260 -5.12 -12.50 2.88
C ILE A 260 -6.19 -11.62 2.21
N ASP A 261 -6.62 -11.92 0.99
CA ASP A 261 -7.65 -11.16 0.30
C ASP A 261 -9.00 -11.17 1.07
N GLY A 262 -9.33 -12.30 1.67
CA GLY A 262 -10.49 -12.42 2.56
C GLY A 262 -10.40 -11.51 3.79
N LEU A 263 -9.22 -11.44 4.43
CA LEU A 263 -8.97 -10.57 5.58
C LEU A 263 -9.05 -9.09 5.18
N ILE A 264 -8.42 -8.70 4.07
CA ILE A 264 -8.48 -7.32 3.56
C ILE A 264 -9.94 -6.89 3.33
N LYS A 265 -10.75 -7.73 2.67
CA LYS A 265 -12.18 -7.45 2.46
C LYS A 265 -12.97 -7.32 3.76
N LYS A 266 -12.70 -8.20 4.75
CA LYS A 266 -13.30 -8.13 6.09
C LYS A 266 -13.00 -6.79 6.74
N TRP A 267 -11.73 -6.39 6.79
CA TRP A 267 -11.28 -5.16 7.46
C TRP A 267 -11.67 -3.87 6.73
N LEU A 268 -11.87 -3.92 5.41
CA LEU A 268 -12.48 -2.82 4.66
C LEU A 268 -13.96 -2.63 5.04
N ALA A 269 -14.67 -3.74 5.29
CA ALA A 269 -16.10 -3.71 5.58
C ALA A 269 -16.43 -3.33 7.05
N ASP A 270 -15.54 -3.64 7.99
CA ASP A 270 -15.76 -3.44 9.43
C ASP A 270 -15.20 -2.15 10.01
N GLY A 271 -14.57 -1.31 9.17
CA GLY A 271 -14.00 -0.02 9.56
C GLY A 271 -12.58 -0.09 10.14
N THR A 272 -11.95 -1.26 10.18
CA THR A 272 -10.57 -1.43 10.66
C THR A 272 -9.60 -0.55 9.88
N PHE A 273 -9.74 -0.49 8.54
CA PHE A 273 -8.86 0.35 7.72
C PHE A 273 -9.02 1.84 7.97
N GLU A 274 -10.24 2.34 8.15
CA GLU A 274 -10.47 3.77 8.47
C GLU A 274 -9.75 4.17 9.76
N LYS A 275 -9.78 3.29 10.76
CA LYS A 275 -9.08 3.49 12.02
C LYS A 275 -7.56 3.50 11.81
N LEU A 276 -7.01 2.49 11.13
CA LEU A 276 -5.55 2.38 10.90
C LEU A 276 -5.00 3.54 10.06
N ILE A 277 -5.71 3.97 9.02
CA ILE A 277 -5.35 5.13 8.19
C ILE A 277 -5.25 6.39 9.04
N LYS A 278 -6.26 6.63 9.89
CA LYS A 278 -6.28 7.78 10.79
C LYS A 278 -5.16 7.74 11.84
N GLU A 279 -4.88 6.59 12.42
CA GLU A 279 -3.82 6.41 13.42
C GLU A 279 -2.42 6.65 12.84
N ASN A 280 -2.24 6.40 11.54
CA ASN A 280 -0.98 6.60 10.83
C ASN A 280 -0.90 7.94 10.06
N ASN A 281 -1.89 8.83 10.20
CA ASN A 281 -1.96 10.14 9.54
C ASN A 281 -1.87 10.07 8.00
N LEU A 282 -2.49 9.05 7.41
CA LEU A 282 -2.58 8.81 5.96
C LEU A 282 -3.85 9.38 5.33
#